data_da08947ec0241c3770a66a798712a6e7
#
_entry.id   da08947ec0241c3770a66a798712a6e7
#
_cell.length_a   1.000
_cell.length_b   1.000
_cell.length_c   1.000
_cell.angle_alpha   90.00
_cell.angle_beta   90.00
_cell.angle_gamma   90.00
#
_symmetry.space_group_name_H-M   'P 1'
#
loop_
_entity.id
_entity.type
_entity.pdbx_description
1 polymer ?
#
loop_
_entity_poly.entity_id
_entity_poly.type
_entity_poly.pdbx_seq_one_letter_code
_entity_poly.pdbx_strand_id
1 'polypeptide(L)'
;MPIWILLLWSALAQDTPDSRDAKLLAARAYIAQGNLAKAAESLELMLAANPDVGSEPYQTLIDCWLKLDQKEKALEAAERGVKRYPASGPLLKAAGTLILQENSSSDRAGKLLERAAKALPQDPGAHYAYGLWALMNHREEIAIAAERRALALSPADDLKVQALIFIGLGEDALKRTQRAEAAFRDALAANRKLPNPNPGAELEYAMFLTRQSRQGEAQKLLEEILKFAPGFGPAHMERAKYLFVQGDMESALAEGKIALDQAGSDLKSLRAAHAFLARTCFALGRLDEAEVHQSWIESH
;
A
#
# COMPACT_ATOMS: atom_id res chain seq x y z
N MET A 1 -31.15 -52.92 -14.45
CA MET A 1 -31.13 -51.55 -14.97
C MET A 1 -29.84 -51.40 -15.76
N PRO A 2 -29.87 -50.98 -17.02
CA PRO A 2 -28.67 -50.94 -17.86
C PRO A 2 -27.76 -49.76 -17.47
N ILE A 3 -26.49 -50.07 -17.39
CA ILE A 3 -25.36 -49.17 -17.07
C ILE A 3 -25.33 -47.87 -17.93
N TRP A 4 -26.02 -47.86 -19.06
CA TRP A 4 -26.16 -46.74 -19.98
C TRP A 4 -26.95 -45.53 -19.41
N ILE A 5 -27.80 -45.70 -18.40
CA ILE A 5 -28.58 -44.64 -17.77
C ILE A 5 -27.70 -43.84 -16.79
N LEU A 6 -26.71 -44.48 -16.17
CA LEU A 6 -25.76 -43.77 -15.28
C LEU A 6 -24.73 -42.93 -16.06
N LEU A 7 -24.38 -43.34 -17.28
CA LEU A 7 -23.48 -42.58 -18.16
C LEU A 7 -24.18 -41.36 -18.79
N LEU A 8 -25.49 -41.42 -18.99
CA LEU A 8 -26.28 -40.28 -19.46
C LEU A 8 -26.48 -39.19 -18.37
N TRP A 9 -26.49 -39.57 -17.09
CA TRP A 9 -26.56 -38.61 -15.99
C TRP A 9 -25.23 -37.92 -15.71
N SER A 10 -24.10 -38.54 -15.97
CA SER A 10 -22.79 -37.92 -15.84
C SER A 10 -22.47 -36.96 -17.02
N ALA A 11 -23.10 -37.17 -18.18
CA ALA A 11 -22.93 -36.26 -19.34
C ALA A 11 -23.87 -35.05 -19.31
N LEU A 12 -24.90 -35.06 -18.45
CA LEU A 12 -25.85 -33.96 -18.26
C LEU A 12 -25.47 -33.00 -17.15
N ALA A 13 -24.35 -33.21 -16.47
CA ALA A 13 -23.74 -32.27 -15.52
C ALA A 13 -22.79 -31.30 -16.22
N GLN A 14 -22.91 -31.08 -17.53
CA GLN A 14 -22.25 -29.97 -18.20
C GLN A 14 -22.94 -28.67 -17.75
N ASP A 15 -22.15 -27.75 -17.22
CA ASP A 15 -22.61 -26.40 -16.80
C ASP A 15 -23.39 -25.76 -17.95
N THR A 16 -24.72 -25.80 -17.87
CA THR A 16 -25.56 -25.05 -18.79
C THR A 16 -25.34 -23.55 -18.51
N PRO A 17 -25.51 -22.65 -19.48
CA PRO A 17 -25.46 -21.22 -19.25
C PRO A 17 -26.28 -20.78 -18.03
N ASP A 18 -27.46 -21.40 -17.81
CA ASP A 18 -28.32 -21.19 -16.64
C ASP A 18 -27.64 -21.54 -15.30
N SER A 19 -26.83 -22.60 -15.24
CA SER A 19 -26.14 -22.97 -14.00
C SER A 19 -24.99 -22.01 -13.67
N ARG A 20 -24.35 -21.46 -14.68
CA ARG A 20 -23.29 -20.45 -14.56
C ARG A 20 -23.84 -19.13 -14.04
N ASP A 21 -24.89 -18.63 -14.66
CA ASP A 21 -25.52 -17.37 -14.28
C ASP A 21 -26.15 -17.47 -12.89
N ALA A 22 -26.70 -18.65 -12.52
CA ALA A 22 -27.18 -18.92 -11.18
C ALA A 22 -26.06 -18.87 -10.13
N LYS A 23 -24.88 -19.47 -10.40
CA LYS A 23 -23.72 -19.41 -9.48
C LYS A 23 -23.17 -17.99 -9.30
N LEU A 24 -23.08 -17.22 -10.40
CA LEU A 24 -22.66 -15.83 -10.31
C LEU A 24 -23.69 -14.98 -9.56
N LEU A 25 -24.97 -15.20 -9.78
CA LEU A 25 -26.05 -14.53 -9.05
C LEU A 25 -26.03 -14.91 -7.56
N ALA A 26 -25.79 -16.17 -7.23
CA ALA A 26 -25.62 -16.65 -5.85
C ALA A 26 -24.41 -15.96 -5.17
N ALA A 27 -23.27 -15.88 -5.86
CA ALA A 27 -22.10 -15.19 -5.33
C ALA A 27 -22.39 -13.70 -5.04
N ARG A 28 -23.08 -13.00 -5.97
CA ARG A 28 -23.51 -11.60 -5.77
C ARG A 28 -24.48 -11.47 -4.58
N ALA A 29 -25.40 -12.41 -4.41
CA ALA A 29 -26.32 -12.43 -3.28
C ALA A 29 -25.56 -12.64 -1.95
N TYR A 30 -24.58 -13.53 -1.89
CA TYR A 30 -23.73 -13.71 -0.72
C TYR A 30 -22.92 -12.45 -0.39
N ILE A 31 -22.39 -11.75 -1.42
CA ILE A 31 -21.71 -10.46 -1.23
C ILE A 31 -22.65 -9.42 -0.61
N ALA A 32 -23.87 -9.33 -1.13
CA ALA A 32 -24.90 -8.39 -0.61
C ALA A 32 -25.29 -8.69 0.86
N GLN A 33 -25.20 -9.96 1.28
CA GLN A 33 -25.41 -10.41 2.65
C GLN A 33 -24.17 -10.26 3.55
N GLY A 34 -23.04 -9.78 3.02
CA GLY A 34 -21.77 -9.71 3.74
C GLY A 34 -21.08 -11.07 3.92
N ASN A 35 -21.57 -12.15 3.32
CA ASN A 35 -21.01 -13.50 3.44
C ASN A 35 -19.94 -13.75 2.36
N LEU A 36 -18.81 -13.04 2.51
CA LEU A 36 -17.73 -13.07 1.52
C LEU A 36 -17.10 -14.45 1.34
N ALA A 37 -17.05 -15.26 2.40
CA ALA A 37 -16.48 -16.60 2.34
C ALA A 37 -17.30 -17.52 1.42
N LYS A 38 -18.63 -17.53 1.56
CA LYS A 38 -19.51 -18.31 0.68
C LYS A 38 -19.52 -17.77 -0.75
N ALA A 39 -19.38 -16.44 -0.91
CA ALA A 39 -19.24 -15.85 -2.23
C ALA A 39 -17.97 -16.35 -2.94
N ALA A 40 -16.84 -16.33 -2.24
CA ALA A 40 -15.57 -16.79 -2.77
C ALA A 40 -15.62 -18.30 -3.11
N GLU A 41 -16.17 -19.13 -2.23
CA GLU A 41 -16.35 -20.58 -2.48
C GLU A 41 -17.21 -20.83 -3.73
N SER A 42 -18.34 -20.13 -3.86
CA SER A 42 -19.22 -20.24 -5.03
C SER A 42 -18.51 -19.85 -6.33
N LEU A 43 -17.69 -18.79 -6.30
CA LEU A 43 -16.89 -18.35 -7.45
C LEU A 43 -15.77 -19.34 -7.79
N GLU A 44 -15.09 -19.90 -6.77
CA GLU A 44 -14.07 -20.94 -6.99
C GLU A 44 -14.65 -22.17 -7.68
N LEU A 45 -15.79 -22.67 -7.20
CA LEU A 45 -16.49 -23.81 -7.82
C LEU A 45 -16.92 -23.50 -9.26
N MET A 46 -17.37 -22.27 -9.51
CA MET A 46 -17.74 -21.84 -10.85
C MET A 46 -16.54 -21.79 -11.79
N LEU A 47 -15.43 -21.17 -11.34
CA LEU A 47 -14.21 -21.02 -12.13
C LEU A 47 -13.47 -22.34 -12.34
N ALA A 48 -13.58 -23.28 -11.39
CA ALA A 48 -13.04 -24.64 -11.54
C ALA A 48 -13.80 -25.43 -12.62
N ALA A 49 -15.14 -25.29 -12.67
CA ALA A 49 -15.96 -25.95 -13.67
C ALA A 49 -15.83 -25.33 -15.06
N ASN A 50 -15.76 -24.00 -15.12
CA ASN A 50 -15.61 -23.26 -16.37
C ASN A 50 -14.72 -22.01 -16.18
N PRO A 51 -13.44 -22.06 -16.54
CA PRO A 51 -12.53 -20.92 -16.42
C PRO A 51 -12.77 -19.84 -17.48
N ASP A 52 -13.59 -20.10 -18.52
CA ASP A 52 -13.81 -19.24 -19.68
C ASP A 52 -15.07 -18.34 -19.56
N VAL A 53 -15.36 -17.90 -18.34
CA VAL A 53 -16.56 -17.12 -18.00
C VAL A 53 -16.35 -15.59 -18.06
N GLY A 54 -15.24 -15.15 -18.60
CA GLY A 54 -14.86 -13.72 -18.59
C GLY A 54 -13.97 -13.35 -17.41
N SER A 55 -13.49 -12.11 -17.40
CA SER A 55 -12.57 -11.63 -16.35
C SER A 55 -13.27 -11.16 -15.08
N GLU A 56 -14.56 -10.81 -15.14
CA GLU A 56 -15.33 -10.26 -14.00
C GLU A 56 -15.41 -11.21 -12.80
N PRO A 57 -15.70 -12.51 -12.95
CA PRO A 57 -15.73 -13.44 -11.82
C PRO A 57 -14.39 -13.57 -11.10
N TYR A 58 -13.26 -13.51 -11.83
CA TYR A 58 -11.96 -13.49 -11.22
C TYR A 58 -11.73 -12.21 -10.40
N GLN A 59 -12.14 -11.04 -10.91
CA GLN A 59 -12.06 -9.77 -10.18
C GLN A 59 -12.89 -9.83 -8.90
N THR A 60 -14.13 -10.31 -8.99
CA THR A 60 -15.01 -10.47 -7.82
C THR A 60 -14.42 -11.42 -6.79
N LEU A 61 -13.80 -12.51 -7.23
CA LEU A 61 -13.13 -13.46 -6.34
C LEU A 61 -11.93 -12.82 -5.62
N ILE A 62 -11.10 -12.07 -6.36
CA ILE A 62 -9.96 -11.33 -5.80
C ILE A 62 -10.46 -10.36 -4.71
N ASP A 63 -11.51 -9.58 -5.00
CA ASP A 63 -12.10 -8.63 -4.06
C ASP A 63 -12.64 -9.31 -2.79
N CYS A 64 -13.26 -10.51 -2.93
CA CYS A 64 -13.70 -11.30 -1.79
C CYS A 64 -12.52 -11.73 -0.91
N TRP A 65 -11.46 -12.27 -1.51
CA TRP A 65 -10.29 -12.73 -0.77
C TRP A 65 -9.54 -11.57 -0.09
N LEU A 66 -9.43 -10.41 -0.75
CA LEU A 66 -8.83 -9.20 -0.16
C LEU A 66 -9.62 -8.70 1.05
N LYS A 67 -10.95 -8.67 0.96
CA LYS A 67 -11.81 -8.28 2.10
C LYS A 67 -11.79 -9.28 3.25
N LEU A 68 -11.42 -10.53 3.00
CA LEU A 68 -11.20 -11.57 4.00
C LEU A 68 -9.75 -11.62 4.52
N ASP A 69 -8.90 -10.67 4.10
CA ASP A 69 -7.45 -10.61 4.38
C ASP A 69 -6.67 -11.89 3.96
N GLN A 70 -7.17 -12.58 2.90
CA GLN A 70 -6.55 -13.78 2.33
C GLN A 70 -5.74 -13.39 1.07
N LYS A 71 -4.62 -12.70 1.28
CA LYS A 71 -3.82 -12.08 0.19
C LYS A 71 -3.24 -13.13 -0.76
N GLU A 72 -2.79 -14.25 -0.24
CA GLU A 72 -2.22 -15.36 -1.04
C GLU A 72 -3.28 -15.91 -2.01
N LYS A 73 -4.51 -16.14 -1.53
CA LYS A 73 -5.60 -16.61 -2.39
C LYS A 73 -6.03 -15.58 -3.41
N ALA A 74 -6.01 -14.30 -3.03
CA ALA A 74 -6.28 -13.21 -3.96
C ALA A 74 -5.23 -13.18 -5.08
N LEU A 75 -3.95 -13.37 -4.76
CA LEU A 75 -2.87 -13.43 -5.75
C LEU A 75 -3.02 -14.64 -6.67
N GLU A 76 -3.30 -15.84 -6.13
CA GLU A 76 -3.56 -17.04 -6.94
C GLU A 76 -4.72 -16.83 -7.93
N ALA A 77 -5.82 -16.23 -7.46
CA ALA A 77 -6.96 -15.92 -8.31
C ALA A 77 -6.60 -14.90 -9.40
N ALA A 78 -5.82 -13.86 -9.05
CA ALA A 78 -5.35 -12.85 -10.00
C ALA A 78 -4.42 -13.46 -11.07
N GLU A 79 -3.50 -14.33 -10.69
CA GLU A 79 -2.59 -15.03 -11.61
C GLU A 79 -3.32 -15.95 -12.57
N ARG A 80 -4.29 -16.73 -12.07
CA ARG A 80 -5.17 -17.57 -12.89
C ARG A 80 -5.94 -16.71 -13.89
N GLY A 81 -6.50 -15.58 -13.41
CA GLY A 81 -7.21 -14.62 -14.22
C GLY A 81 -6.33 -13.99 -15.31
N VAL A 82 -5.12 -13.53 -14.98
CA VAL A 82 -4.16 -12.97 -15.95
C VAL A 82 -3.72 -14.01 -16.99
N LYS A 83 -3.51 -15.25 -16.56
CA LYS A 83 -3.17 -16.36 -17.50
C LYS A 83 -4.28 -16.57 -18.53
N ARG A 84 -5.54 -16.46 -18.10
CA ARG A 84 -6.71 -16.71 -18.95
C ARG A 84 -7.10 -15.50 -19.79
N TYR A 85 -7.00 -14.31 -19.19
CA TYR A 85 -7.38 -13.02 -19.79
C TYR A 85 -6.19 -12.05 -19.75
N PRO A 86 -5.13 -12.29 -20.53
CA PRO A 86 -3.86 -11.56 -20.44
C PRO A 86 -3.96 -10.08 -20.84
N ALA A 87 -5.06 -9.66 -21.47
CA ALA A 87 -5.33 -8.27 -21.82
C ALA A 87 -6.26 -7.55 -20.82
N SER A 88 -6.77 -8.25 -19.80
CA SER A 88 -7.67 -7.63 -18.81
C SER A 88 -6.90 -6.67 -17.90
N GLY A 89 -7.09 -5.36 -18.13
CA GLY A 89 -6.47 -4.31 -17.33
C GLY A 89 -6.72 -4.45 -15.82
N PRO A 90 -7.97 -4.68 -15.37
CA PRO A 90 -8.24 -4.88 -13.94
C PRO A 90 -7.48 -6.07 -13.32
N LEU A 91 -7.40 -7.21 -14.02
CA LEU A 91 -6.64 -8.37 -13.52
C LEU A 91 -5.13 -8.10 -13.50
N LEU A 92 -4.61 -7.43 -14.53
CA LEU A 92 -3.21 -7.01 -14.58
C LEU A 92 -2.87 -6.07 -13.42
N LYS A 93 -3.76 -5.10 -13.12
CA LYS A 93 -3.61 -4.19 -11.99
C LYS A 93 -3.62 -4.95 -10.67
N ALA A 94 -4.60 -5.81 -10.45
CA ALA A 94 -4.72 -6.57 -9.21
C ALA A 94 -3.49 -7.47 -8.97
N ALA A 95 -3.09 -8.27 -9.96
CA ALA A 95 -1.90 -9.13 -9.84
C ALA A 95 -0.63 -8.32 -9.60
N GLY A 96 -0.41 -7.24 -10.37
CA GLY A 96 0.76 -6.38 -10.22
C GLY A 96 0.83 -5.72 -8.85
N THR A 97 -0.29 -5.23 -8.32
CA THR A 97 -0.36 -4.61 -6.99
C THR A 97 -0.10 -5.62 -5.88
N LEU A 98 -0.68 -6.82 -5.95
CA LEU A 98 -0.46 -7.87 -4.95
C LEU A 98 1.01 -8.33 -4.93
N ILE A 99 1.61 -8.57 -6.10
CA ILE A 99 3.04 -8.92 -6.18
C ILE A 99 3.92 -7.79 -5.64
N LEU A 100 3.57 -6.51 -5.91
CA LEU A 100 4.31 -5.35 -5.39
C LEU A 100 4.27 -5.28 -3.86
N GLN A 101 3.15 -5.65 -3.25
CA GLN A 101 3.01 -5.70 -1.79
C GLN A 101 3.87 -6.79 -1.15
N GLU A 102 4.04 -7.94 -1.81
CA GLU A 102 4.91 -9.02 -1.33
C GLU A 102 6.39 -8.71 -1.59
N ASN A 103 6.70 -8.20 -2.76
CA ASN A 103 8.06 -7.87 -3.19
C ASN A 103 8.08 -6.57 -3.99
N SER A 104 8.48 -5.50 -3.32
CA SER A 104 8.52 -4.15 -3.88
C SER A 104 9.49 -3.99 -5.05
N SER A 105 10.52 -4.84 -5.14
CA SER A 105 11.52 -4.81 -6.22
C SER A 105 11.21 -5.76 -7.38
N SER A 106 10.02 -6.35 -7.44
CA SER A 106 9.63 -7.30 -8.48
C SER A 106 9.49 -6.65 -9.86
N ASP A 107 10.37 -7.00 -10.79
CA ASP A 107 10.24 -6.60 -12.22
C ASP A 107 8.94 -7.17 -12.84
N ARG A 108 8.45 -8.31 -12.34
CA ARG A 108 7.19 -8.89 -12.79
C ARG A 108 6.01 -7.99 -12.43
N ALA A 109 5.99 -7.43 -11.22
CA ALA A 109 4.99 -6.45 -10.81
C ALA A 109 5.01 -5.24 -11.76
N GLY A 110 6.18 -4.68 -12.03
CA GLY A 110 6.33 -3.54 -12.93
C GLY A 110 5.79 -3.79 -14.33
N LYS A 111 6.09 -4.93 -14.93
CA LYS A 111 5.58 -5.31 -16.25
C LYS A 111 4.06 -5.45 -16.28
N LEU A 112 3.47 -6.01 -15.22
CA LEU A 112 2.01 -6.14 -15.10
C LEU A 112 1.35 -4.77 -14.92
N LEU A 113 1.91 -3.91 -14.06
CA LEU A 113 1.37 -2.57 -13.79
C LEU A 113 1.51 -1.63 -14.99
N GLU A 114 2.62 -1.71 -15.74
CA GLU A 114 2.78 -0.98 -17.00
C GLU A 114 1.70 -1.38 -18.02
N ARG A 115 1.46 -2.69 -18.17
CA ARG A 115 0.41 -3.21 -19.04
C ARG A 115 -0.98 -2.81 -18.56
N ALA A 116 -1.21 -2.81 -17.24
CA ALA A 116 -2.46 -2.36 -16.66
C ALA A 116 -2.73 -0.88 -16.96
N ALA A 117 -1.74 0.00 -16.78
CA ALA A 117 -1.86 1.43 -17.10
C ALA A 117 -2.13 1.68 -18.58
N LYS A 118 -1.55 0.87 -19.47
CA LYS A 118 -1.85 0.92 -20.92
C LYS A 118 -3.27 0.41 -21.25
N ALA A 119 -3.72 -0.64 -20.59
CA ALA A 119 -5.04 -1.23 -20.80
C ALA A 119 -6.18 -0.41 -20.15
N LEU A 120 -5.86 0.36 -19.13
CA LEU A 120 -6.78 1.21 -18.36
C LEU A 120 -6.35 2.70 -18.42
N PRO A 121 -6.32 3.33 -19.60
CA PRO A 121 -5.74 4.67 -19.77
C PRO A 121 -6.51 5.78 -19.04
N GLN A 122 -7.72 5.49 -18.58
CA GLN A 122 -8.60 6.41 -17.84
C GLN A 122 -8.75 6.03 -16.35
N ASP A 123 -8.04 5.01 -15.85
CA ASP A 123 -8.06 4.62 -14.44
C ASP A 123 -6.88 5.28 -13.70
N PRO A 124 -7.10 6.29 -12.84
CA PRO A 124 -6.04 6.93 -12.08
C PRO A 124 -5.31 5.95 -11.17
N GLY A 125 -6.02 4.92 -10.62
CA GLY A 125 -5.41 3.90 -9.78
C GLY A 125 -4.43 2.99 -10.51
N ALA A 126 -4.62 2.76 -11.82
CA ALA A 126 -3.66 1.98 -12.61
C ALA A 126 -2.36 2.75 -12.83
N HIS A 127 -2.44 4.05 -13.11
CA HIS A 127 -1.26 4.92 -13.26
C HIS A 127 -0.54 5.09 -11.93
N TYR A 128 -1.28 5.32 -10.83
CA TYR A 128 -0.74 5.38 -9.48
C TYR A 128 0.03 4.11 -9.08
N ALA A 129 -0.57 2.92 -9.27
CA ALA A 129 0.11 1.67 -8.94
C ALA A 129 1.41 1.47 -9.74
N TYR A 130 1.42 1.88 -11.01
CA TYR A 130 2.64 1.84 -11.84
C TYR A 130 3.68 2.88 -11.37
N GLY A 131 3.25 4.08 -11.00
CA GLY A 131 4.11 5.13 -10.44
C GLY A 131 4.73 4.72 -9.11
N LEU A 132 3.95 4.12 -8.22
CA LEU A 132 4.43 3.57 -6.95
C LEU A 132 5.54 2.53 -7.16
N TRP A 133 5.31 1.54 -8.03
CA TRP A 133 6.34 0.57 -8.36
C TRP A 133 7.60 1.23 -8.90
N ALA A 134 7.45 2.19 -9.81
CA ALA A 134 8.58 2.89 -10.43
C ALA A 134 9.40 3.66 -9.38
N LEU A 135 8.72 4.35 -8.44
CA LEU A 135 9.38 5.08 -7.35
C LEU A 135 10.18 4.14 -6.43
N MET A 136 9.57 3.01 -6.04
CA MET A 136 10.22 2.00 -5.19
C MET A 136 11.42 1.32 -5.87
N ASN A 137 11.50 1.39 -7.20
CA ASN A 137 12.58 0.80 -7.99
C ASN A 137 13.52 1.85 -8.62
N HIS A 138 13.57 3.05 -8.04
CA HIS A 138 14.46 4.13 -8.46
C HIS A 138 14.32 4.49 -9.95
N ARG A 139 13.08 4.55 -10.43
CA ARG A 139 12.73 4.95 -11.81
C ARG A 139 11.92 6.25 -11.76
N GLU A 140 12.52 7.29 -11.21
CA GLU A 140 11.87 8.54 -10.78
C GLU A 140 11.13 9.24 -11.92
N GLU A 141 11.71 9.28 -13.12
CA GLU A 141 11.06 9.91 -14.29
C GLU A 141 9.77 9.17 -14.69
N ILE A 142 9.79 7.83 -14.62
CA ILE A 142 8.60 7.00 -14.88
C ILE A 142 7.56 7.23 -13.80
N ALA A 143 7.99 7.26 -12.53
CA ALA A 143 7.11 7.52 -11.39
C ALA A 143 6.40 8.86 -11.55
N ILE A 144 7.16 9.95 -11.76
CA ILE A 144 6.61 11.30 -11.94
C ILE A 144 5.63 11.36 -13.13
N ALA A 145 5.96 10.73 -14.25
CA ALA A 145 5.09 10.72 -15.43
C ALA A 145 3.78 9.98 -15.16
N ALA A 146 3.84 8.83 -14.50
CA ALA A 146 2.67 8.02 -14.14
C ALA A 146 1.78 8.75 -13.14
N GLU A 147 2.35 9.35 -12.09
CA GLU A 147 1.59 10.11 -11.08
C GLU A 147 0.95 11.38 -11.64
N ARG A 148 1.63 12.09 -12.53
CA ARG A 148 1.03 13.22 -13.25
C ARG A 148 -0.14 12.78 -14.13
N ARG A 149 -0.06 11.60 -14.73
CA ARG A 149 -1.19 11.05 -15.49
C ARG A 149 -2.35 10.70 -14.55
N ALA A 150 -2.08 10.08 -13.40
CA ALA A 150 -3.11 9.82 -12.39
C ALA A 150 -3.82 11.12 -11.96
N LEU A 151 -3.06 12.18 -11.65
CA LEU A 151 -3.61 13.48 -11.29
C LEU A 151 -4.47 14.12 -12.38
N ALA A 152 -4.06 14.02 -13.65
CA ALA A 152 -4.79 14.57 -14.79
C ALA A 152 -6.17 13.91 -15.00
N LEU A 153 -6.40 12.73 -14.41
CA LEU A 153 -7.65 12.00 -14.45
C LEU A 153 -8.60 12.35 -13.28
N SER A 154 -8.28 13.39 -12.52
CA SER A 154 -9.09 13.85 -11.38
C SER A 154 -9.39 12.73 -10.37
N PRO A 155 -8.38 12.14 -9.75
CA PRO A 155 -8.55 11.04 -8.82
C PRO A 155 -9.31 11.48 -7.56
N ALA A 156 -9.76 10.50 -6.75
CA ALA A 156 -10.27 10.76 -5.40
C ALA A 156 -9.20 11.52 -4.57
N ASP A 157 -9.65 12.29 -3.59
CA ASP A 157 -8.79 13.25 -2.88
C ASP A 157 -7.62 12.58 -2.14
N ASP A 158 -7.81 11.40 -1.58
CA ASP A 158 -6.75 10.61 -0.93
C ASP A 158 -5.68 10.14 -1.93
N LEU A 159 -6.08 9.64 -3.08
CA LEU A 159 -5.17 9.26 -4.16
C LEU A 159 -4.42 10.48 -4.70
N LYS A 160 -5.11 11.64 -4.79
CA LYS A 160 -4.49 12.90 -5.21
C LYS A 160 -3.36 13.30 -4.26
N VAL A 161 -3.57 13.22 -2.95
CA VAL A 161 -2.54 13.53 -1.95
C VAL A 161 -1.34 12.60 -2.13
N GLN A 162 -1.57 11.30 -2.26
CA GLN A 162 -0.49 10.32 -2.42
C GLN A 162 0.29 10.53 -3.72
N ALA A 163 -0.38 10.76 -4.83
CA ALA A 163 0.28 11.03 -6.11
C ALA A 163 1.16 12.30 -6.06
N LEU A 164 0.70 13.36 -5.38
CA LEU A 164 1.51 14.58 -5.17
C LEU A 164 2.74 14.31 -4.31
N ILE A 165 2.61 13.50 -3.25
CA ILE A 165 3.76 13.08 -2.44
C ILE A 165 4.78 12.31 -3.31
N PHE A 166 4.33 11.37 -4.12
CA PHE A 166 5.23 10.56 -4.95
C PHE A 166 5.92 11.39 -6.03
N ILE A 167 5.24 12.39 -6.59
CA ILE A 167 5.90 13.39 -7.45
C ILE A 167 6.96 14.14 -6.65
N GLY A 168 6.65 14.59 -5.43
CA GLY A 168 7.60 15.28 -4.57
C GLY A 168 8.85 14.44 -4.27
N LEU A 169 8.66 13.17 -3.91
CA LEU A 169 9.75 12.22 -3.65
C LEU A 169 10.59 11.97 -4.91
N GLY A 170 9.96 11.75 -6.06
CA GLY A 170 10.65 11.55 -7.32
C GLY A 170 11.47 12.78 -7.75
N GLU A 171 10.89 13.98 -7.65
CA GLU A 171 11.59 15.23 -7.99
C GLU A 171 12.74 15.53 -7.00
N ASP A 172 12.60 15.18 -5.70
CA ASP A 172 13.67 15.29 -4.70
C ASP A 172 14.82 14.32 -5.00
N ALA A 173 14.52 13.07 -5.34
CA ALA A 173 15.52 12.08 -5.75
C ALA A 173 16.33 12.55 -6.97
N LEU A 174 15.67 13.22 -7.91
CA LEU A 174 16.30 13.84 -9.08
C LEU A 174 16.98 15.20 -8.77
N LYS A 175 17.04 15.61 -7.49
CA LYS A 175 17.62 16.89 -7.05
C LYS A 175 16.94 18.14 -7.65
N ARG A 176 15.68 18.01 -8.02
CA ARG A 176 14.85 19.11 -8.55
C ARG A 176 14.07 19.77 -7.41
N THR A 177 14.82 20.35 -6.46
CA THR A 177 14.33 20.84 -5.17
C THR A 177 13.09 21.74 -5.25
N GLN A 178 13.06 22.70 -6.19
CA GLN A 178 11.90 23.59 -6.34
C GLN A 178 10.63 22.87 -6.77
N ARG A 179 10.76 21.87 -7.67
CA ARG A 179 9.61 21.08 -8.13
C ARG A 179 9.13 20.12 -7.04
N ALA A 180 10.06 19.52 -6.30
CA ALA A 180 9.74 18.68 -5.15
C ALA A 180 8.96 19.48 -4.10
N GLU A 181 9.46 20.68 -3.74
CA GLU A 181 8.78 21.53 -2.75
C GLU A 181 7.38 21.96 -3.21
N ALA A 182 7.21 22.31 -4.48
CA ALA A 182 5.89 22.65 -5.02
C ALA A 182 4.93 21.47 -4.87
N ALA A 183 5.34 20.25 -5.24
CA ALA A 183 4.53 19.05 -5.12
C ALA A 183 4.16 18.72 -3.65
N PHE A 184 5.11 18.83 -2.71
CA PHE A 184 4.84 18.65 -1.28
C PHE A 184 3.89 19.71 -0.71
N ARG A 185 4.00 20.97 -1.11
CA ARG A 185 3.06 22.03 -0.72
C ARG A 185 1.65 21.77 -1.25
N ASP A 186 1.54 21.33 -2.50
CA ASP A 186 0.25 20.97 -3.08
C ASP A 186 -0.36 19.76 -2.38
N ALA A 187 0.47 18.74 -2.02
CA ALA A 187 0.05 17.60 -1.22
C ALA A 187 -0.48 18.03 0.15
N LEU A 188 0.26 18.88 0.86
CA LEU A 188 -0.14 19.44 2.15
C LEU A 188 -1.47 20.19 2.05
N ALA A 189 -1.62 21.06 1.04
CA ALA A 189 -2.85 21.80 0.83
C ALA A 189 -4.05 20.91 0.48
N ALA A 190 -3.83 19.82 -0.23
CA ALA A 190 -4.86 18.82 -0.52
C ALA A 190 -5.20 18.00 0.73
N ASN A 191 -4.19 17.53 1.47
CA ASN A 191 -4.35 16.73 2.69
C ASN A 191 -5.20 17.44 3.74
N ARG A 192 -4.94 18.72 3.98
CA ARG A 192 -5.67 19.55 4.97
C ARG A 192 -7.14 19.80 4.64
N LYS A 193 -7.57 19.47 3.41
CA LYS A 193 -8.99 19.53 3.01
C LYS A 193 -9.72 18.21 3.26
N LEU A 194 -8.99 17.14 3.54
CA LEU A 194 -9.60 15.85 3.86
C LEU A 194 -10.33 15.91 5.20
N PRO A 195 -11.45 15.18 5.36
CA PRO A 195 -12.13 15.06 6.64
C PRO A 195 -11.22 14.47 7.74
N ASN A 196 -10.33 13.57 7.34
CA ASN A 196 -9.32 12.96 8.20
C ASN A 196 -7.95 13.11 7.51
N PRO A 197 -7.21 14.18 7.78
CA PRO A 197 -5.89 14.38 7.19
C PRO A 197 -4.93 13.24 7.53
N ASN A 198 -4.15 12.81 6.55
CA ASN A 198 -3.13 11.78 6.74
C ASN A 198 -1.84 12.42 7.32
N PRO A 199 -1.45 12.10 8.56
CA PRO A 199 -0.24 12.67 9.16
C PRO A 199 1.04 12.24 8.42
N GLY A 200 1.05 11.07 7.79
CA GLY A 200 2.18 10.62 6.98
C GLY A 200 2.46 11.50 5.76
N ALA A 201 1.40 12.06 5.17
CA ALA A 201 1.56 12.99 4.05
C ALA A 201 2.31 14.27 4.45
N GLU A 202 1.99 14.83 5.60
CA GLU A 202 2.68 16.02 6.12
C GLU A 202 4.09 15.70 6.61
N LEU A 203 4.29 14.48 7.15
CA LEU A 203 5.61 14.00 7.58
C LEU A 203 6.60 13.94 6.42
N GLU A 204 6.20 13.46 5.24
CA GLU A 204 7.08 13.41 4.06
C GLU A 204 7.61 14.81 3.69
N TYR A 205 6.76 15.82 3.80
CA TYR A 205 7.20 17.21 3.59
C TYR A 205 8.15 17.69 4.69
N ALA A 206 7.89 17.37 5.96
CA ALA A 206 8.81 17.69 7.06
C ALA A 206 10.18 17.03 6.87
N MET A 207 10.21 15.77 6.46
CA MET A 207 11.44 15.04 6.14
C MET A 207 12.19 15.66 4.94
N PHE A 208 11.47 16.09 3.90
CA PHE A 208 12.07 16.83 2.79
C PHE A 208 12.71 18.14 3.29
N LEU A 209 12.03 18.95 4.10
CA LEU A 209 12.56 20.19 4.67
C LEU A 209 13.83 19.92 5.50
N THR A 210 13.85 18.85 6.29
CA THR A 210 15.02 18.42 7.05
C THR A 210 16.21 18.12 6.13
N ARG A 211 15.99 17.37 5.03
CA ARG A 211 17.03 17.10 4.01
C ARG A 211 17.55 18.36 3.35
N GLN A 212 16.72 19.39 3.22
CA GLN A 212 17.10 20.73 2.70
C GLN A 212 17.73 21.64 3.78
N SER A 213 18.07 21.11 4.97
CA SER A 213 18.63 21.87 6.11
C SER A 213 17.69 22.97 6.65
N ARG A 214 16.39 22.85 6.42
CA ARG A 214 15.33 23.79 6.86
C ARG A 214 14.65 23.26 8.13
N GLN A 215 15.45 22.93 9.15
CA GLN A 215 15.00 22.27 10.38
C GLN A 215 13.91 23.04 11.12
N GLY A 216 14.00 24.39 11.17
CA GLY A 216 12.98 25.20 11.85
C GLY A 216 11.58 25.10 11.24
N GLU A 217 11.51 24.96 9.91
CA GLU A 217 10.23 24.75 9.21
C GLU A 217 9.74 23.31 9.38
N ALA A 218 10.65 22.34 9.33
CA ALA A 218 10.32 20.93 9.59
C ALA A 218 9.73 20.76 10.99
N GLN A 219 10.33 21.38 12.03
CA GLN A 219 9.84 21.29 13.41
C GLN A 219 8.43 21.87 13.57
N LYS A 220 8.16 23.04 12.96
CA LYS A 220 6.81 23.63 12.98
C LYS A 220 5.78 22.68 12.37
N LEU A 221 6.14 22.01 11.27
CA LEU A 221 5.25 21.05 10.62
C LEU A 221 5.04 19.81 11.48
N LEU A 222 6.08 19.29 12.14
CA LEU A 222 5.95 18.18 13.11
C LEU A 222 5.05 18.56 14.29
N GLU A 223 5.17 19.80 14.81
CA GLU A 223 4.27 20.28 15.86
C GLU A 223 2.81 20.35 15.39
N GLU A 224 2.57 20.76 14.14
CA GLU A 224 1.23 20.77 13.55
C GLU A 224 0.68 19.36 13.42
N ILE A 225 1.47 18.40 12.92
CA ILE A 225 1.09 16.99 12.85
C ILE A 225 0.69 16.47 14.23
N LEU A 226 1.50 16.69 15.26
CA LEU A 226 1.27 16.17 16.61
C LEU A 226 0.07 16.83 17.32
N LYS A 227 -0.41 18.00 16.85
CA LYS A 227 -1.66 18.59 17.36
C LYS A 227 -2.89 17.80 16.94
N PHE A 228 -2.98 17.30 15.71
CA PHE A 228 -4.13 16.54 15.25
C PHE A 228 -3.92 15.02 15.31
N ALA A 229 -2.68 14.56 15.37
CA ALA A 229 -2.32 13.15 15.49
C ALA A 229 -1.28 12.93 16.61
N PRO A 230 -1.65 13.14 17.90
CA PRO A 230 -0.70 13.12 19.01
C PRO A 230 -0.07 11.73 19.27
N GLY A 231 -0.65 10.66 18.75
CA GLY A 231 -0.10 9.30 18.81
C GLY A 231 0.64 8.87 17.54
N PHE A 232 1.01 9.79 16.65
CA PHE A 232 1.70 9.43 15.43
C PHE A 232 3.20 9.20 15.66
N GLY A 233 3.59 7.98 16.00
CA GLY A 233 4.95 7.57 16.34
C GLY A 233 6.04 8.04 15.37
N PRO A 234 5.85 7.98 14.04
CA PRO A 234 6.85 8.50 13.10
C PRO A 234 7.19 9.99 13.27
N ALA A 235 6.23 10.85 13.61
CA ALA A 235 6.52 12.27 13.88
C ALA A 235 7.29 12.46 15.18
N HIS A 236 6.98 11.70 16.23
CA HIS A 236 7.76 11.67 17.47
C HIS A 236 9.20 11.22 17.21
N MET A 237 9.41 10.23 16.36
CA MET A 237 10.74 9.77 15.98
C MET A 237 11.55 10.87 15.27
N GLU A 238 10.96 11.59 14.31
CA GLU A 238 11.67 12.67 13.63
C GLU A 238 11.98 13.84 14.59
N ARG A 239 11.07 14.15 15.51
CA ARG A 239 11.30 15.14 16.58
C ARG A 239 12.41 14.68 17.54
N ALA A 240 12.42 13.41 17.91
CA ALA A 240 13.49 12.82 18.74
C ALA A 240 14.88 12.96 18.07
N LYS A 241 14.96 12.63 16.78
CA LYS A 241 16.21 12.79 16.01
C LYS A 241 16.70 14.24 15.99
N TYR A 242 15.78 15.18 15.80
CA TYR A 242 16.12 16.60 15.83
C TYR A 242 16.67 17.03 17.19
N LEU A 243 15.97 16.70 18.29
CA LEU A 243 16.40 17.03 19.66
C LEU A 243 17.76 16.41 20.00
N PHE A 244 17.99 15.17 19.53
CA PHE A 244 19.29 14.50 19.69
C PHE A 244 20.42 15.31 19.02
N VAL A 245 20.20 15.80 17.80
CA VAL A 245 21.20 16.63 17.08
C VAL A 245 21.42 17.97 17.76
N GLN A 246 20.40 18.55 18.42
CA GLN A 246 20.52 19.77 19.20
C GLN A 246 21.22 19.59 20.56
N GLY A 247 21.50 18.34 20.96
CA GLY A 247 22.10 18.03 22.24
C GLY A 247 21.09 17.92 23.40
N ASP A 248 19.80 18.09 23.15
CA ASP A 248 18.76 17.87 24.17
C ASP A 248 18.40 16.38 24.25
N MET A 249 19.33 15.63 24.88
CA MET A 249 19.27 14.16 24.94
C MET A 249 18.11 13.65 25.78
N GLU A 250 17.69 14.37 26.85
CA GLU A 250 16.57 13.97 27.70
C GLU A 250 15.24 14.08 26.97
N SER A 251 15.03 15.22 26.29
CA SER A 251 13.83 15.38 25.45
C SER A 251 13.83 14.40 24.26
N ALA A 252 14.98 14.14 23.65
CA ALA A 252 15.13 13.14 22.60
C ALA A 252 14.76 11.74 23.08
N LEU A 253 15.19 11.37 24.29
CA LEU A 253 14.85 10.10 24.91
C LEU A 253 13.33 9.98 25.17
N ALA A 254 12.72 11.05 25.68
CA ALA A 254 11.27 11.07 25.92
C ALA A 254 10.46 10.87 24.64
N GLU A 255 10.78 11.61 23.58
CA GLU A 255 10.13 11.49 22.27
C GLU A 255 10.37 10.11 21.64
N GLY A 256 11.56 9.57 21.78
CA GLY A 256 11.90 8.22 21.31
C GLY A 256 11.10 7.11 22.02
N LYS A 257 10.85 7.25 23.33
CA LYS A 257 9.99 6.33 24.10
C LYS A 257 8.54 6.39 23.61
N ILE A 258 8.01 7.58 23.33
CA ILE A 258 6.67 7.72 22.74
C ILE A 258 6.63 7.03 21.37
N ALA A 259 7.64 7.23 20.52
CA ALA A 259 7.68 6.59 19.21
C ALA A 259 7.74 5.06 19.32
N LEU A 260 8.44 4.51 20.32
CA LEU A 260 8.47 3.07 20.61
C LEU A 260 7.08 2.55 21.03
N ASP A 261 6.43 3.23 21.97
CA ASP A 261 5.09 2.85 22.46
C ASP A 261 4.04 2.85 21.35
N GLN A 262 4.21 3.72 20.36
CA GLN A 262 3.29 3.84 19.21
C GLN A 262 3.67 2.95 18.02
N ALA A 263 4.77 2.22 18.07
CA ALA A 263 5.21 1.36 16.97
C ALA A 263 4.34 0.11 16.77
N GLY A 264 3.55 -0.27 17.77
CA GLY A 264 2.67 -1.45 17.72
C GLY A 264 3.45 -2.74 17.45
N SER A 265 3.04 -3.51 16.44
CA SER A 265 3.72 -4.74 16.00
C SER A 265 4.59 -4.55 14.75
N ASP A 266 4.78 -3.32 14.26
CA ASP A 266 5.63 -3.07 13.11
C ASP A 266 7.11 -3.22 13.47
N LEU A 267 7.68 -4.36 13.10
CA LEU A 267 9.07 -4.72 13.43
C LEU A 267 10.09 -3.68 12.92
N LYS A 268 9.83 -3.04 11.79
CA LYS A 268 10.71 -2.01 11.25
C LYS A 268 10.73 -0.77 12.15
N SER A 269 9.56 -0.30 12.56
CA SER A 269 9.42 0.84 13.48
C SER A 269 9.98 0.52 14.86
N LEU A 270 9.72 -0.69 15.40
CA LEU A 270 10.26 -1.17 16.65
C LEU A 270 11.79 -1.17 16.61
N ARG A 271 12.41 -1.77 15.59
CA ARG A 271 13.88 -1.78 15.44
C ARG A 271 14.46 -0.37 15.36
N ALA A 272 13.83 0.53 14.60
CA ALA A 272 14.28 1.90 14.48
C ALA A 272 14.21 2.65 15.84
N ALA A 273 13.13 2.45 16.60
CA ALA A 273 12.96 3.05 17.91
C ALA A 273 13.95 2.50 18.93
N HIS A 274 14.12 1.18 19.01
CA HIS A 274 15.13 0.58 19.90
C HIS A 274 16.56 1.04 19.55
N ALA A 275 16.92 1.10 18.27
CA ALA A 275 18.23 1.56 17.84
C ALA A 275 18.48 3.04 18.21
N PHE A 276 17.46 3.88 18.08
CA PHE A 276 17.53 5.28 18.49
C PHE A 276 17.69 5.41 20.01
N LEU A 277 16.87 4.68 20.78
CA LEU A 277 16.91 4.71 22.25
C LEU A 277 18.23 4.18 22.79
N ALA A 278 18.76 3.06 22.27
CA ALA A 278 20.06 2.53 22.66
C ALA A 278 21.17 3.59 22.52
N ARG A 279 21.22 4.26 21.36
CA ARG A 279 22.17 5.32 21.10
C ARG A 279 22.00 6.53 22.03
N THR A 280 20.76 6.91 22.30
CA THR A 280 20.44 8.07 23.16
C THR A 280 20.77 7.79 24.62
N CYS A 281 20.43 6.60 25.13
CA CYS A 281 20.79 6.16 26.47
C CYS A 281 22.33 6.06 26.63
N PHE A 282 23.04 5.55 25.63
CA PHE A 282 24.49 5.53 25.63
C PHE A 282 25.10 6.94 25.73
N ALA A 283 24.57 7.89 24.95
CA ALA A 283 25.01 9.30 25.00
C ALA A 283 24.75 9.97 26.36
N LEU A 284 23.71 9.54 27.08
CA LEU A 284 23.36 9.98 28.44
C LEU A 284 24.17 9.26 29.54
N GLY A 285 24.99 8.25 29.20
CA GLY A 285 25.70 7.40 30.17
C GLY A 285 24.79 6.38 30.88
N ARG A 286 23.57 6.16 30.38
CA ARG A 286 22.60 5.18 30.91
C ARG A 286 22.84 3.81 30.30
N LEU A 287 23.99 3.18 30.68
CA LEU A 287 24.46 1.99 29.97
C LEU A 287 23.54 0.79 30.12
N ASP A 288 22.92 0.59 31.28
CA ASP A 288 22.00 -0.53 31.53
C ASP A 288 20.73 -0.40 30.62
N GLU A 289 20.17 0.82 30.49
CA GLU A 289 19.04 1.07 29.57
C GLU A 289 19.46 0.87 28.11
N ALA A 290 20.66 1.30 27.73
CA ALA A 290 21.17 1.10 26.38
C ALA A 290 21.32 -0.37 26.02
N GLU A 291 21.81 -1.20 26.96
CA GLU A 291 21.97 -2.66 26.81
C GLU A 291 20.62 -3.36 26.62
N VAL A 292 19.56 -2.95 27.34
CA VAL A 292 18.20 -3.49 27.16
C VAL A 292 17.73 -3.29 25.72
N HIS A 293 17.88 -2.07 25.18
CA HIS A 293 17.48 -1.79 23.80
C HIS A 293 18.36 -2.52 22.77
N GLN A 294 19.65 -2.64 23.01
CA GLN A 294 20.58 -3.36 22.15
C GLN A 294 20.26 -4.88 22.11
N SER A 295 20.03 -5.49 23.27
CA SER A 295 19.65 -6.91 23.38
C SER A 295 18.34 -7.20 22.65
N TRP A 296 17.38 -6.27 22.69
CA TRP A 296 16.14 -6.41 21.92
C TRP A 296 16.41 -6.47 20.41
N ILE A 297 17.30 -5.60 19.88
CA ILE A 297 17.65 -5.57 18.44
C ILE A 297 18.33 -6.88 18.01
N GLU A 298 19.16 -7.45 18.86
CA GLU A 298 19.90 -8.69 18.59
C GLU A 298 18.99 -9.92 18.58
N SER A 299 17.89 -9.86 19.32
CA SER A 299 16.93 -10.98 19.44
C SER A 299 15.77 -10.95 18.43
N HIS A 300 15.57 -9.85 17.70
CA HIS A 300 14.48 -9.62 16.75
C HIS A 300 14.97 -9.08 15.42
#